data_087c57b4e9064c4f269774783f448c9c
#
_entry.id   087c57b4e9064c4f269774783f448c9c
#
_cell.length_a   1.000
_cell.length_b   1.000
_cell.length_c   1.000
_cell.angle_alpha   90.00
_cell.angle_beta   90.00
_cell.angle_gamma   90.00
#
_symmetry.space_group_name_H-M   'P 1'
#
loop_
_entity.id
_entity.type
_entity.pdbx_description
1 polymer ?
#
loop_
_entity_poly.entity_id
_entity_poly.type
_entity_poly.pdbx_seq_one_letter_code
_entity_poly.pdbx_strand_id
1 'polypeptide(L)'
;RSGERKNVVMNGMAAGLTDADIDELADWYAGQPWVIADNGNPNLVEEGLNRAGYCHACHGMKGYPVAKDWPILAGQSALYLDNQLQAFKSGTRYHPHMVNVVKDLEPSAMTALASYYTQLNGAAAPQ
;
A
#
# COMPACT_ATOMS: atom_id res chain seq x y z
N ARG A 1 -15.32 1.02 8.50
CA ARG A 1 -16.48 1.51 9.30
C ARG A 1 -16.07 2.55 10.33
N SER A 2 -14.91 2.41 10.97
CA SER A 2 -14.43 3.30 12.06
C SER A 2 -14.27 4.78 11.66
N GLY A 3 -14.18 5.09 10.37
CA GLY A 3 -13.93 6.45 9.87
C GLY A 3 -12.46 6.87 9.87
N GLU A 4 -11.55 5.99 10.26
CA GLU A 4 -10.10 6.26 10.21
C GLU A 4 -9.61 6.53 8.80
N ARG A 5 -10.20 5.84 7.82
CA ARG A 5 -9.97 6.09 6.40
C ARG A 5 -11.22 6.72 5.79
N LYS A 6 -11.06 7.91 5.22
CA LYS A 6 -12.16 8.67 4.62
C LYS A 6 -12.22 8.40 3.11
N ASN A 7 -13.26 7.69 2.71
CA ASN A 7 -13.65 7.50 1.31
C ASN A 7 -15.16 7.36 1.25
N VAL A 8 -15.83 8.31 0.62
CA VAL A 8 -17.31 8.40 0.64
C VAL A 8 -17.96 7.13 0.11
N VAL A 9 -17.45 6.58 -1.00
CA VAL A 9 -17.99 5.36 -1.61
C VAL A 9 -17.78 4.16 -0.70
N MET A 10 -16.53 3.93 -0.25
CA MET A 10 -16.20 2.77 0.58
C MET A 10 -16.82 2.84 1.97
N ASN A 11 -16.92 4.04 2.54
CA ASN A 11 -17.59 4.19 3.85
C ASN A 11 -19.07 3.84 3.73
N GLY A 12 -19.75 4.25 2.63
CA GLY A 12 -21.12 3.86 2.35
C GLY A 12 -21.29 2.34 2.17
N MET A 13 -20.42 1.71 1.38
CA MET A 13 -20.44 0.26 1.16
C MET A 13 -20.19 -0.54 2.44
N ALA A 14 -19.25 -0.09 3.26
CA ALA A 14 -18.87 -0.79 4.49
C ALA A 14 -19.81 -0.52 5.68
N ALA A 15 -20.70 0.46 5.59
CA ALA A 15 -21.57 0.85 6.71
C ALA A 15 -22.53 -0.27 7.14
N GLY A 16 -23.01 -1.05 6.18
CA GLY A 16 -23.96 -2.15 6.43
C GLY A 16 -23.32 -3.51 6.72
N LEU A 17 -21.98 -3.64 6.62
CA LEU A 17 -21.29 -4.90 6.85
C LEU A 17 -21.17 -5.19 8.35
N THR A 18 -21.43 -6.43 8.74
CA THR A 18 -21.09 -6.96 10.07
C THR A 18 -19.60 -7.29 10.15
N ASP A 19 -19.07 -7.55 11.35
CA ASP A 19 -17.67 -7.99 11.49
C ASP A 19 -17.45 -9.34 10.81
N ALA A 20 -18.43 -10.26 10.87
CA ALA A 20 -18.39 -11.54 10.18
C ALA A 20 -18.33 -11.38 8.65
N ASP A 21 -19.09 -10.45 8.07
CA ASP A 21 -19.04 -10.16 6.62
C ASP A 21 -17.67 -9.62 6.22
N ILE A 22 -17.04 -8.79 7.08
CA ILE A 22 -15.71 -8.24 6.83
C ILE A 22 -14.66 -9.34 6.86
N ASP A 23 -14.72 -10.24 7.83
CA ASP A 23 -13.80 -11.38 7.96
C ASP A 23 -13.92 -12.32 6.75
N GLU A 24 -15.15 -12.66 6.35
CA GLU A 24 -15.41 -13.51 5.18
C GLU A 24 -14.88 -12.87 3.88
N LEU A 25 -15.10 -11.57 3.69
CA LEU A 25 -14.57 -10.84 2.53
C LEU A 25 -13.03 -10.79 2.55
N ALA A 26 -12.44 -10.60 3.72
CA ALA A 26 -10.98 -10.58 3.87
C ALA A 26 -10.36 -11.93 3.50
N ASP A 27 -10.94 -13.02 4.00
CA ASP A 27 -10.51 -14.40 3.68
C ASP A 27 -10.66 -14.71 2.20
N TRP A 28 -11.80 -14.32 1.60
CA TRP A 28 -12.03 -14.51 0.18
C TRP A 28 -10.98 -13.80 -0.68
N TYR A 29 -10.72 -12.51 -0.40
CA TYR A 29 -9.71 -11.74 -1.12
C TYR A 29 -8.29 -12.25 -0.87
N ALA A 30 -7.97 -12.72 0.33
CA ALA A 30 -6.67 -13.32 0.65
C ALA A 30 -6.41 -14.60 -0.17
N GLY A 31 -7.45 -15.35 -0.54
CA GLY A 31 -7.36 -16.53 -1.38
C GLY A 31 -7.27 -16.24 -2.89
N GLN A 32 -7.43 -14.99 -3.34
CA GLN A 32 -7.38 -14.67 -4.76
C GLN A 32 -5.94 -14.64 -5.29
N PRO A 33 -5.70 -15.04 -6.55
CA PRO A 33 -4.38 -14.89 -7.15
C PRO A 33 -3.99 -13.43 -7.24
N TRP A 34 -2.74 -13.14 -6.88
CA TRP A 34 -2.22 -11.78 -6.96
C TRP A 34 -1.96 -11.40 -8.42
N VAL A 35 -2.64 -10.37 -8.90
CA VAL A 35 -2.47 -9.84 -10.26
C VAL A 35 -1.91 -8.42 -10.16
N ILE A 36 -0.77 -8.18 -10.82
CA ILE A 36 -0.19 -6.83 -10.92
C ILE A 36 -1.09 -6.00 -11.82
N ALA A 37 -1.69 -4.96 -11.28
CA ALA A 37 -2.68 -4.13 -11.98
C ALA A 37 -2.05 -3.18 -13.01
N ASP A 38 -0.84 -2.69 -12.73
CA ASP A 38 -0.02 -1.87 -13.63
C ASP A 38 1.46 -2.02 -13.26
N ASN A 39 2.34 -1.71 -14.20
CA ASN A 39 3.79 -1.89 -14.01
C ASN A 39 4.51 -0.61 -13.55
N GLY A 40 3.81 0.49 -13.33
CA GLY A 40 4.44 1.78 -13.03
C GLY A 40 5.38 2.25 -14.14
N ASN A 41 6.32 3.12 -13.80
CA ASN A 41 7.34 3.59 -14.74
C ASN A 41 8.67 2.82 -14.53
N PRO A 42 9.09 1.96 -15.46
CA PRO A 42 10.31 1.15 -15.30
C PRO A 42 11.59 2.00 -15.17
N ASN A 43 11.60 3.22 -15.69
CA ASN A 43 12.76 4.11 -15.59
C ASN A 43 12.94 4.72 -14.18
N LEU A 44 11.93 4.62 -13.30
CA LEU A 44 11.95 5.14 -11.94
C LEU A 44 12.22 4.06 -10.88
N VAL A 45 12.36 2.79 -11.28
CA VAL A 45 12.50 1.66 -10.34
C VAL A 45 13.77 1.78 -9.50
N GLU A 46 14.89 2.12 -10.12
CA GLU A 46 16.18 2.29 -9.43
C GLU A 46 16.13 3.48 -8.45
N GLU A 47 15.55 4.59 -8.86
CA GLU A 47 15.34 5.74 -7.97
C GLU A 47 14.44 5.35 -6.80
N GLY A 48 13.35 4.63 -7.05
CA GLY A 48 12.45 4.14 -6.01
C GLY A 48 13.15 3.22 -5.02
N LEU A 49 13.97 2.27 -5.49
CA LEU A 49 14.79 1.42 -4.63
C LEU A 49 15.73 2.22 -3.74
N ASN A 50 16.43 3.21 -4.29
CA ASN A 50 17.38 4.05 -3.54
C ASN A 50 16.69 4.88 -2.45
N ARG A 51 15.39 5.17 -2.60
CA ARG A 51 14.57 5.91 -1.62
C ARG A 51 13.84 5.02 -0.62
N ALA A 52 13.77 3.70 -0.87
CA ALA A 52 12.93 2.77 -0.10
C ALA A 52 13.47 2.39 1.28
N GLY A 53 14.66 2.87 1.69
CA GLY A 53 15.33 2.46 2.93
C GLY A 53 14.45 2.51 4.17
N TYR A 54 13.77 3.63 4.43
CA TYR A 54 12.84 3.75 5.57
C TYR A 54 11.60 2.86 5.42
N CYS A 55 11.13 2.65 4.19
CA CYS A 55 9.97 1.80 3.92
C CYS A 55 10.27 0.34 4.22
N HIS A 56 11.48 -0.11 3.91
CA HIS A 56 11.94 -1.48 4.13
C HIS A 56 11.91 -1.90 5.61
N ALA A 57 12.12 -0.96 6.53
CA ALA A 57 12.11 -1.25 7.97
C ALA A 57 10.77 -1.83 8.45
N CYS A 58 9.68 -1.39 7.84
CA CYS A 58 8.33 -1.82 8.20
C CYS A 58 7.73 -2.77 7.15
N HIS A 59 7.86 -2.42 5.88
CA HIS A 59 7.23 -3.16 4.78
C HIS A 59 8.11 -4.29 4.19
N GLY A 60 9.32 -4.48 4.74
CA GLY A 60 10.28 -5.49 4.28
C GLY A 60 11.00 -5.12 2.98
N MET A 61 12.21 -5.63 2.79
CA MET A 61 13.06 -5.32 1.63
C MET A 61 12.45 -5.71 0.28
N LYS A 62 11.56 -6.73 0.29
CA LYS A 62 10.84 -7.19 -0.90
C LYS A 62 9.39 -6.75 -0.90
N GLY A 63 9.01 -5.77 -0.07
CA GLY A 63 7.64 -5.31 0.06
C GLY A 63 6.71 -6.29 0.78
N TYR A 64 7.25 -7.29 1.50
CA TYR A 64 6.54 -8.22 2.36
C TYR A 64 6.93 -7.98 3.82
N PRO A 65 6.02 -7.47 4.64
CA PRO A 65 6.31 -7.16 6.03
C PRO A 65 6.45 -8.43 6.89
N VAL A 66 7.21 -8.31 7.98
CA VAL A 66 7.31 -9.38 8.98
C VAL A 66 6.06 -9.41 9.88
N ALA A 67 5.52 -8.25 10.21
CA ALA A 67 4.31 -8.13 11.01
C ALA A 67 3.06 -8.26 10.13
N LYS A 68 2.13 -9.12 10.51
CA LYS A 68 0.94 -9.47 9.70
C LYS A 68 -0.05 -8.32 9.52
N ASP A 69 -0.05 -7.34 10.40
CA ASP A 69 -0.89 -6.15 10.37
C ASP A 69 -0.31 -5.02 9.51
N TRP A 70 0.90 -5.17 9.02
CA TRP A 70 1.52 -4.21 8.11
C TRP A 70 1.22 -4.57 6.65
N PRO A 71 0.88 -3.60 5.81
CA PRO A 71 0.45 -3.90 4.45
C PRO A 71 1.60 -4.37 3.56
N ILE A 72 1.30 -5.37 2.72
CA ILE A 72 2.14 -5.79 1.61
C ILE A 72 2.12 -4.67 0.55
N LEU A 73 3.30 -4.29 0.06
CA LEU A 73 3.46 -3.31 -1.02
C LEU A 73 3.84 -3.95 -2.35
N ALA A 74 4.48 -5.12 -2.31
CA ALA A 74 4.94 -5.84 -3.49
C ALA A 74 3.80 -6.11 -4.48
N GLY A 75 3.99 -5.72 -5.73
CA GLY A 75 3.02 -5.94 -6.80
C GLY A 75 1.72 -5.12 -6.70
N GLN A 76 1.60 -4.22 -5.74
CA GLN A 76 0.43 -3.34 -5.64
C GLN A 76 0.46 -2.31 -6.77
N SER A 77 -0.72 -1.88 -7.27
CA SER A 77 -0.82 -0.86 -8.32
C SER A 77 0.01 0.39 -8.00
N ALA A 78 0.83 0.84 -8.95
CA ALA A 78 1.65 2.04 -8.78
C ALA A 78 0.77 3.27 -8.56
N LEU A 79 -0.33 3.40 -9.30
CA LEU A 79 -1.30 4.48 -9.12
C LEU A 79 -1.90 4.45 -7.70
N TYR A 80 -2.24 3.26 -7.20
CA TYR A 80 -2.76 3.13 -5.84
C TYR A 80 -1.72 3.52 -4.79
N LEU A 81 -0.48 3.03 -4.91
CA LEU A 81 0.60 3.34 -3.97
C LEU A 81 0.89 4.85 -3.94
N ASP A 82 1.04 5.48 -5.11
CA ASP A 82 1.27 6.93 -5.22
C ASP A 82 0.15 7.73 -4.56
N ASN A 83 -1.10 7.42 -4.88
CA ASN A 83 -2.27 8.06 -4.28
C ASN A 83 -2.32 7.87 -2.74
N GLN A 84 -1.90 6.72 -2.22
CA GLN A 84 -1.87 6.50 -0.77
C GLN A 84 -0.76 7.29 -0.08
N LEU A 85 0.43 7.40 -0.68
CA LEU A 85 1.51 8.25 -0.15
C LEU A 85 1.08 9.71 -0.09
N GLN A 86 0.46 10.21 -1.16
CA GLN A 86 -0.11 11.57 -1.20
C GLN A 86 -1.23 11.75 -0.17
N ALA A 87 -2.11 10.78 0.01
CA ALA A 87 -3.18 10.82 1.00
C ALA A 87 -2.65 10.91 2.44
N PHE A 88 -1.58 10.18 2.76
CA PHE A 88 -0.90 10.31 4.06
C PHE A 88 -0.24 11.68 4.22
N LYS A 89 0.42 12.20 3.18
CA LYS A 89 1.07 13.53 3.21
C LYS A 89 0.05 14.67 3.38
N SER A 90 -1.08 14.58 2.70
CA SER A 90 -2.16 15.59 2.80
C SER A 90 -3.03 15.45 4.06
N GLY A 91 -2.90 14.34 4.81
CA GLY A 91 -3.72 14.05 5.98
C GLY A 91 -5.13 13.53 5.67
N THR A 92 -5.47 13.30 4.39
CA THR A 92 -6.77 12.69 4.02
C THR A 92 -6.85 11.21 4.40
N ARG A 93 -5.69 10.56 4.57
CA ARG A 93 -5.52 9.27 5.23
C ARG A 93 -4.57 9.45 6.41
N TYR A 94 -4.96 8.99 7.59
CA TYR A 94 -4.13 9.12 8.78
C TYR A 94 -3.60 7.76 9.25
N HIS A 95 -2.32 7.70 9.56
CA HIS A 95 -1.67 6.65 10.33
C HIS A 95 -0.40 7.26 10.95
N PRO A 96 -0.20 7.16 12.28
CA PRO A 96 0.84 7.92 12.98
C PRO A 96 2.26 7.67 12.44
N HIS A 97 2.61 6.45 12.04
CA HIS A 97 3.91 6.15 11.44
C HIS A 97 4.00 6.69 10.01
N MET A 98 2.98 6.45 9.16
CA MET A 98 3.04 6.81 7.76
C MET A 98 3.09 8.32 7.52
N VAL A 99 2.32 9.13 8.28
CA VAL A 99 2.38 10.60 8.13
C VAL A 99 3.76 11.16 8.46
N ASN A 100 4.48 10.55 9.41
CA ASN A 100 5.85 10.95 9.74
C ASN A 100 6.86 10.54 8.65
N VAL A 101 6.69 9.38 8.05
CA VAL A 101 7.58 8.87 6.98
C VAL A 101 7.43 9.69 5.70
N VAL A 102 6.21 10.07 5.32
CA VAL A 102 5.94 10.72 4.03
C VAL A 102 6.01 12.25 4.06
N LYS A 103 6.08 12.88 5.23
CA LYS A 103 5.97 14.35 5.39
C LYS A 103 6.94 15.14 4.50
N ASP A 104 8.17 14.64 4.36
CA ASP A 104 9.24 15.29 3.61
C ASP A 104 9.46 14.70 2.20
N LEU A 105 8.61 13.72 1.78
CA LEU A 105 8.72 13.15 0.44
C LEU A 105 8.17 14.10 -0.61
N GLU A 106 8.96 14.35 -1.64
CA GLU A 106 8.48 15.05 -2.83
C GLU A 106 7.57 14.16 -3.70
N PRO A 107 6.63 14.74 -4.48
CA PRO A 107 5.74 13.95 -5.34
C PRO A 107 6.49 13.00 -6.29
N SER A 108 7.62 13.46 -6.87
CA SER A 108 8.46 12.61 -7.74
C SER A 108 9.02 11.39 -7.00
N ALA A 109 9.41 11.54 -5.73
CA ALA A 109 9.87 10.45 -4.90
C ALA A 109 8.75 9.43 -4.62
N MET A 110 7.52 9.90 -4.41
CA MET A 110 6.35 9.01 -4.22
C MET A 110 6.08 8.19 -5.47
N THR A 111 6.11 8.82 -6.67
CA THR A 111 5.95 8.12 -7.94
C THR A 111 7.06 7.10 -8.18
N ALA A 112 8.30 7.42 -7.83
CA ALA A 112 9.43 6.48 -7.93
C ALA A 112 9.28 5.29 -6.98
N LEU A 113 8.93 5.52 -5.71
CA LEU A 113 8.63 4.47 -4.73
C LEU A 113 7.48 3.56 -5.19
N ALA A 114 6.41 4.15 -5.71
CA ALA A 114 5.28 3.41 -6.25
C ALA A 114 5.70 2.51 -7.43
N SER A 115 6.52 3.05 -8.35
CA SER A 115 7.06 2.30 -9.49
C SER A 115 7.98 1.14 -9.05
N TYR A 116 8.77 1.33 -8.00
CA TYR A 116 9.61 0.28 -7.44
C TYR A 116 8.78 -0.86 -6.85
N TYR A 117 7.84 -0.56 -5.94
CA TYR A 117 7.07 -1.60 -5.27
C TYR A 117 6.12 -2.37 -6.19
N THR A 118 5.56 -1.73 -7.22
CA THR A 118 4.71 -2.42 -8.19
C THR A 118 5.47 -3.46 -9.02
N GLN A 119 6.78 -3.26 -9.25
CA GLN A 119 7.62 -4.18 -10.01
C GLN A 119 8.10 -5.40 -9.18
N LEU A 120 7.97 -5.32 -7.85
CA LEU A 120 8.32 -6.45 -7.00
C LEU A 120 7.27 -7.54 -7.18
N ASN A 121 7.71 -8.69 -7.71
CA ASN A 121 6.81 -9.82 -7.95
C ASN A 121 6.08 -10.21 -6.68
N GLY A 122 4.74 -10.17 -6.74
CA GLY A 122 3.87 -10.71 -5.72
C GLY A 122 3.93 -12.23 -5.57
N ALA A 123 4.92 -12.88 -6.20
CA ALA A 123 5.12 -14.31 -6.11
C ALA A 123 5.57 -14.70 -4.71
N ALA A 124 4.65 -15.31 -4.00
CA ALA A 124 4.82 -16.03 -2.74
C ALA A 124 5.40 -15.19 -1.58
N ALA A 125 4.49 -14.69 -0.72
CA ALA A 125 4.88 -14.50 0.67
C ALA A 125 5.59 -15.81 1.12
N PRO A 126 6.72 -15.75 1.80
CA PRO A 126 7.25 -16.93 2.48
C PRO A 126 6.16 -17.42 3.44
N GLN A 127 5.77 -18.68 3.29
CA GLN A 127 4.83 -19.37 4.17
C GLN A 127 5.42 -19.47 5.57
#